data_70cc4e35668f7a753ef3a26f9e196509
#
_entry.id   70cc4e35668f7a753ef3a26f9e196509
#
_cell.length_a   1.000
_cell.length_b   1.000
_cell.length_c   1.000
_cell.angle_alpha   90.00
_cell.angle_beta   90.00
_cell.angle_gamma   90.00
#
_symmetry.space_group_name_H-M   'P 1'
#
loop_
_entity.id
_entity.type
_entity.pdbx_description
1 polymer ?
#
loop_
_entity_poly.entity_id
_entity_poly.type
_entity_poly.pdbx_seq_one_letter_code
_entity_poly.pdbx_strand_id
1 'polypeptide(L)'
;MAAPAKILIVDDERDLVDAYVRLLERAGHRCIAAFDANEAIALIDAESPDLVITDLSLPDSSGIEIIRHIRAKSASTPIIVMSGHNTPELNNAAHAARANISLLKPVSIAELRRVIVESLAR
;
A
#
# COMPACT_ATOMS: atom_id res chain seq x y z
N MET A 1 12.74 18.93 2.50
CA MET A 1 13.06 17.49 2.43
C MET A 1 12.07 16.72 3.28
N ALA A 2 11.40 15.75 2.69
CA ALA A 2 10.46 14.93 3.46
C ALA A 2 11.23 13.99 4.41
N ALA A 3 10.71 13.81 5.61
CA ALA A 3 11.30 12.86 6.55
C ALA A 3 11.18 11.44 5.99
N PRO A 4 12.16 10.56 6.26
CA PRO A 4 12.05 9.16 5.86
C PRO A 4 10.79 8.53 6.47
N ALA A 5 10.10 7.74 5.67
CA ALA A 5 8.90 7.04 6.11
C ALA A 5 9.12 5.54 6.06
N LYS A 6 8.41 4.83 6.92
CA LYS A 6 8.36 3.36 6.90
C LYS A 6 7.15 2.97 6.04
N ILE A 7 7.40 2.34 4.91
CA ILE A 7 6.38 2.00 3.92
C ILE A 7 6.23 0.48 3.84
N LEU A 8 5.01 0.00 4.00
CA LEU A 8 4.69 -1.41 3.78
C LEU A 8 4.13 -1.56 2.36
N ILE A 9 4.71 -2.49 1.60
CA ILE A 9 4.25 -2.83 0.26
C ILE A 9 3.72 -4.25 0.26
N VAL A 10 2.48 -4.42 -0.19
CA VAL A 10 1.79 -5.71 -0.19
C VAL A 10 1.40 -6.08 -1.62
N ASP A 11 2.00 -7.13 -2.16
CA ASP A 11 1.70 -7.64 -3.49
C ASP A 11 2.31 -9.03 -3.59
N ASP A 12 1.65 -9.97 -4.28
CA ASP A 12 2.18 -11.31 -4.43
C ASP A 12 3.19 -11.45 -5.58
N GLU A 13 3.35 -10.43 -6.40
CA GLU A 13 4.36 -10.40 -7.45
C GLU A 13 5.70 -9.94 -6.87
N ARG A 14 6.55 -10.91 -6.51
CA ARG A 14 7.82 -10.62 -5.82
C ARG A 14 8.75 -9.70 -6.59
N ASP A 15 8.84 -9.88 -7.91
CA ASP A 15 9.70 -9.03 -8.73
C ASP A 15 9.23 -7.57 -8.73
N LEU A 16 7.93 -7.36 -8.75
CA LEU A 16 7.35 -6.03 -8.70
C LEU A 16 7.63 -5.37 -7.36
N VAL A 17 7.44 -6.12 -6.26
CA VAL A 17 7.73 -5.63 -4.91
C VAL A 17 9.20 -5.25 -4.79
N ASP A 18 10.11 -6.11 -5.27
CA ASP A 18 11.54 -5.82 -5.22
C ASP A 18 11.90 -4.53 -5.97
N ALA A 19 11.28 -4.31 -7.13
CA ALA A 19 11.51 -3.11 -7.90
C ALA A 19 11.06 -1.86 -7.14
N TYR A 20 9.87 -1.90 -6.56
CA TYR A 20 9.35 -0.77 -5.79
C TYR A 20 10.18 -0.50 -4.54
N VAL A 21 10.60 -1.56 -3.83
CA VAL A 21 11.42 -1.43 -2.63
C VAL A 21 12.73 -0.70 -2.96
N ARG A 22 13.41 -1.12 -4.04
CA ARG A 22 14.67 -0.47 -4.45
C ARG A 22 14.50 1.01 -4.71
N LEU A 23 13.41 1.36 -5.40
CA LEU A 23 13.17 2.74 -5.77
C LEU A 23 12.83 3.62 -4.57
N LEU A 24 12.02 3.10 -3.67
CA LEU A 24 11.63 3.85 -2.49
C LEU A 24 12.78 3.97 -1.50
N GLU A 25 13.64 2.95 -1.41
CA GLU A 25 14.84 3.03 -0.58
C GLU A 25 15.83 4.05 -1.12
N ARG A 26 15.95 4.17 -2.44
CA ARG A 26 16.76 5.23 -3.05
C ARG A 26 16.22 6.63 -2.73
N ALA A 27 14.91 6.74 -2.53
CA ALA A 27 14.29 8.00 -2.14
C ALA A 27 14.40 8.29 -0.64
N GLY A 28 15.04 7.40 0.12
CA GLY A 28 15.31 7.58 1.54
C GLY A 28 14.31 6.94 2.48
N HIS A 29 13.33 6.18 1.97
CA HIS A 29 12.35 5.52 2.82
C HIS A 29 12.83 4.12 3.24
N ARG A 30 12.29 3.63 4.37
CA ARG A 30 12.43 2.24 4.78
C ARG A 30 11.24 1.46 4.24
N CYS A 31 11.50 0.32 3.60
CA CYS A 31 10.44 -0.49 3.03
C CYS A 31 10.38 -1.86 3.69
N ILE A 32 9.16 -2.31 3.94
CA ILE A 32 8.84 -3.64 4.44
C ILE A 32 7.94 -4.27 3.39
N ALA A 33 8.15 -5.54 3.09
CA ALA A 33 7.37 -6.24 2.07
C ALA A 33 6.55 -7.35 2.68
N ALA A 34 5.32 -7.50 2.18
CA ALA A 34 4.44 -8.62 2.48
C ALA A 34 3.87 -9.16 1.17
N PHE A 35 3.69 -10.46 1.09
CA PHE A 35 3.27 -11.12 -0.15
C PHE A 35 1.86 -11.70 -0.06
N ASP A 36 1.23 -11.60 1.09
CA ASP A 36 -0.17 -11.99 1.29
C ASP A 36 -0.77 -11.12 2.41
N ALA A 37 -2.08 -11.26 2.62
CA ALA A 37 -2.79 -10.43 3.58
C ALA A 37 -2.43 -10.78 5.03
N ASN A 38 -2.25 -12.05 5.35
CA ASN A 38 -1.89 -12.46 6.71
C ASN A 38 -0.54 -11.90 7.13
N GLU A 39 0.45 -11.97 6.24
CA GLU A 39 1.77 -11.38 6.50
C GLU A 39 1.68 -9.87 6.66
N ALA A 40 0.90 -9.21 5.81
CA ALA A 40 0.71 -7.76 5.88
C ALA A 40 0.12 -7.33 7.21
N ILE A 41 -0.93 -8.02 7.67
CA ILE A 41 -1.59 -7.69 8.93
C ILE A 41 -0.63 -7.87 10.11
N ALA A 42 0.16 -8.95 10.12
CA ALA A 42 1.16 -9.16 11.16
C ALA A 42 2.21 -8.04 11.18
N LEU A 43 2.67 -7.60 10.00
CA LEU A 43 3.65 -6.53 9.90
C LEU A 43 3.07 -5.15 10.27
N ILE A 44 1.81 -4.90 9.95
CA ILE A 44 1.15 -3.67 10.38
C ILE A 44 1.15 -3.57 11.91
N ASP A 45 0.81 -4.66 12.59
CA ASP A 45 0.78 -4.67 14.05
C ASP A 45 2.17 -4.57 14.68
N ALA A 46 3.16 -5.24 14.07
CA ALA A 46 4.53 -5.26 14.61
C ALA A 46 5.31 -3.98 14.32
N GLU A 47 5.12 -3.37 13.16
CA GLU A 47 5.99 -2.31 12.66
C GLU A 47 5.34 -0.95 12.59
N SER A 48 4.04 -0.84 12.65
CA SER A 48 3.29 0.43 12.57
C SER A 48 3.77 1.30 11.40
N PRO A 49 3.61 0.85 10.15
CA PRO A 49 4.10 1.61 9.00
C PRO A 49 3.43 2.98 8.89
N ASP A 50 4.14 3.94 8.32
CA ASP A 50 3.65 5.30 8.10
C ASP A 50 2.76 5.40 6.88
N LEU A 51 2.89 4.46 5.95
CA LEU A 51 2.10 4.41 4.72
C LEU A 51 2.04 2.96 4.24
N VAL A 52 0.90 2.56 3.70
CA VAL A 52 0.71 1.20 3.17
C VAL A 52 0.30 1.26 1.72
N ILE A 53 0.97 0.47 0.89
CA ILE A 53 0.62 0.28 -0.52
C ILE A 53 0.21 -1.19 -0.65
N THR A 54 -1.00 -1.44 -1.09
CA THR A 54 -1.50 -2.82 -1.21
C THR A 54 -2.22 -3.08 -2.52
N ASP A 55 -2.02 -4.28 -3.06
CA ASP A 55 -2.87 -4.82 -4.09
C ASP A 55 -4.22 -5.20 -3.48
N LEU A 56 -5.28 -5.13 -4.26
CA LEU A 56 -6.61 -5.58 -3.83
C LEU A 56 -6.79 -7.09 -3.95
N SER A 57 -6.07 -7.74 -4.87
CA SER A 57 -6.16 -9.19 -5.07
C SER A 57 -4.92 -9.86 -4.49
N LEU A 58 -5.09 -10.63 -3.43
CA LEU A 58 -4.01 -11.34 -2.74
C LEU A 58 -4.35 -12.84 -2.68
N PRO A 59 -3.33 -13.72 -2.55
CA PRO A 59 -3.57 -15.16 -2.60
C PRO A 59 -4.51 -15.70 -1.53
N ASP A 60 -4.45 -15.13 -0.32
CA ASP A 60 -5.20 -15.62 0.83
C ASP A 60 -6.45 -14.80 1.14
N SER A 61 -6.52 -13.56 0.64
CA SER A 61 -7.62 -12.67 0.97
C SER A 61 -7.59 -11.46 0.04
N SER A 62 -8.40 -10.45 0.31
CA SER A 62 -8.36 -9.21 -0.45
C SER A 62 -7.65 -8.10 0.32
N GLY A 63 -7.12 -7.13 -0.40
CA GLY A 63 -6.53 -5.94 0.21
C GLY A 63 -7.52 -5.14 1.04
N ILE A 64 -8.81 -5.35 0.85
CA ILE A 64 -9.85 -4.68 1.65
C ILE A 64 -9.76 -5.07 3.12
N GLU A 65 -9.44 -6.33 3.41
CA GLU A 65 -9.24 -6.77 4.79
C GLU A 65 -8.06 -6.04 5.44
N ILE A 66 -7.01 -5.77 4.67
CA ILE A 66 -5.87 -4.98 5.14
C ILE A 66 -6.32 -3.55 5.47
N ILE A 67 -7.10 -2.93 4.59
CA ILE A 67 -7.62 -1.57 4.80
C ILE A 67 -8.45 -1.52 6.08
N ARG A 68 -9.36 -2.47 6.25
CA ARG A 68 -10.20 -2.54 7.44
C ARG A 68 -9.39 -2.70 8.71
N HIS A 69 -8.37 -3.55 8.66
CA HIS A 69 -7.49 -3.77 9.81
C HIS A 69 -6.77 -2.48 10.21
N ILE A 70 -6.24 -1.74 9.24
CA ILE A 70 -5.59 -0.46 9.50
C ILE A 70 -6.58 0.54 10.07
N ARG A 71 -7.75 0.67 9.47
CA ARG A 71 -8.75 1.66 9.89
C ARG A 71 -9.35 1.36 11.25
N ALA A 72 -9.32 0.12 11.71
CA ALA A 72 -9.73 -0.21 13.08
C ALA A 72 -8.79 0.41 14.11
N LYS A 73 -7.55 0.71 13.74
CA LYS A 73 -6.53 1.25 14.65
C LYS A 73 -6.14 2.69 14.34
N SER A 74 -6.23 3.10 13.08
CA SER A 74 -5.77 4.42 12.64
C SER A 74 -6.67 4.96 11.55
N ALA A 75 -7.24 6.13 11.79
CA ALA A 75 -8.04 6.82 10.78
C ALA A 75 -7.17 7.58 9.79
N SER A 76 -5.90 7.81 10.10
CA SER A 76 -5.05 8.74 9.36
C SER A 76 -3.91 8.11 8.56
N THR A 77 -3.60 6.83 8.77
CA THR A 77 -2.53 6.18 8.00
C THR A 77 -2.87 6.21 6.52
N PRO A 78 -2.01 6.79 5.65
CA PRO A 78 -2.27 6.79 4.22
C PRO A 78 -2.26 5.37 3.65
N ILE A 79 -3.27 5.05 2.86
CA ILE A 79 -3.40 3.76 2.19
C ILE A 79 -3.56 3.98 0.70
N ILE A 80 -2.61 3.47 -0.07
CA ILE A 80 -2.63 3.50 -1.53
C ILE A 80 -2.97 2.09 -2.00
N VAL A 81 -4.01 1.98 -2.83
CA VAL A 81 -4.44 0.70 -3.39
C VAL A 81 -4.00 0.63 -4.84
N MET A 82 -3.44 -0.50 -5.25
CA MET A 82 -3.13 -0.78 -6.65
C MET A 82 -3.93 -1.99 -7.09
N SER A 83 -4.42 -1.97 -8.31
CA SER A 83 -5.22 -3.06 -8.85
C SER A 83 -4.95 -3.24 -10.34
N GLY A 84 -4.78 -4.48 -10.77
CA GLY A 84 -4.65 -4.83 -12.19
C GLY A 84 -5.99 -4.93 -12.90
N HIS A 85 -7.08 -5.00 -12.13
CA HIS A 85 -8.42 -5.09 -12.67
C HIS A 85 -9.26 -3.94 -12.15
N ASN A 86 -9.75 -3.13 -13.08
CA ASN A 86 -10.61 -2.02 -12.73
C ASN A 86 -12.05 -2.52 -12.61
N THR A 87 -12.33 -3.30 -11.57
CA THR A 87 -13.71 -3.72 -11.29
C THR A 87 -14.36 -2.67 -10.41
N PRO A 88 -15.51 -2.11 -10.82
CA PRO A 88 -16.19 -1.09 -10.00
C PRO A 88 -16.48 -1.56 -8.59
N GLU A 89 -16.82 -2.84 -8.40
CA GLU A 89 -17.14 -3.39 -7.09
C GLU A 89 -15.95 -3.33 -6.14
N LEU A 90 -14.76 -3.74 -6.61
CA LEU A 90 -13.55 -3.70 -5.78
C LEU A 90 -13.12 -2.28 -5.46
N ASN A 91 -13.19 -1.38 -6.45
CA ASN A 91 -12.84 0.02 -6.24
C ASN A 91 -13.80 0.69 -5.25
N ASN A 92 -15.09 0.41 -5.37
CA ASN A 92 -16.09 0.95 -4.46
C ASN A 92 -15.90 0.39 -3.05
N ALA A 93 -15.59 -0.90 -2.92
CA ALA A 93 -15.35 -1.51 -1.62
C ALA A 93 -14.10 -0.93 -0.95
N ALA A 94 -13.03 -0.70 -1.70
CA ALA A 94 -11.81 -0.08 -1.19
C ALA A 94 -12.08 1.36 -0.72
N HIS A 95 -12.84 2.11 -1.49
CA HIS A 95 -13.22 3.47 -1.14
C HIS A 95 -14.11 3.49 0.11
N ALA A 96 -15.09 2.60 0.17
CA ALA A 96 -15.97 2.47 1.33
C ALA A 96 -15.19 2.07 2.59
N ALA A 97 -14.11 1.29 2.44
CA ALA A 97 -13.23 0.93 3.55
C ALA A 97 -12.22 2.03 3.89
N ARG A 98 -12.28 3.16 3.16
CA ARG A 98 -11.48 4.38 3.40
C ARG A 98 -10.03 4.29 2.98
N ALA A 99 -9.75 3.62 1.84
CA ALA A 99 -8.47 3.80 1.16
C ALA A 99 -8.37 5.25 0.68
N ASN A 100 -7.18 5.81 0.68
CA ASN A 100 -6.97 7.21 0.28
C ASN A 100 -6.93 7.37 -1.23
N ILE A 101 -6.24 6.48 -1.93
CA ILE A 101 -6.02 6.57 -3.36
C ILE A 101 -6.06 5.18 -3.97
N SER A 102 -6.68 5.06 -5.15
CA SER A 102 -6.65 3.83 -5.96
C SER A 102 -5.91 4.10 -7.25
N LEU A 103 -4.94 3.26 -7.57
CA LEU A 103 -4.16 3.35 -8.80
C LEU A 103 -4.37 2.10 -9.63
N LEU A 104 -4.45 2.26 -10.95
CA LEU A 104 -4.58 1.15 -11.89
C LEU A 104 -3.20 0.69 -12.34
N LYS A 105 -2.94 -0.61 -12.24
CA LYS A 105 -1.69 -1.19 -12.75
C LYS A 105 -1.69 -1.22 -14.29
N PRO A 106 -0.56 -1.05 -14.94
CA PRO A 106 0.76 -0.83 -14.36
C PRO A 106 0.93 0.61 -13.89
N VAL A 107 1.45 0.79 -12.68
CA VAL A 107 1.68 2.11 -12.10
C VAL A 107 3.11 2.53 -12.41
N SER A 108 3.28 3.70 -13.01
CA SER A 108 4.63 4.22 -13.27
C SER A 108 5.28 4.62 -11.96
N ILE A 109 6.60 4.53 -11.93
CA ILE A 109 7.38 4.91 -10.75
C ILE A 109 7.19 6.39 -10.42
N ALA A 110 7.15 7.23 -11.44
CA ALA A 110 6.93 8.66 -11.27
C ALA A 110 5.59 8.95 -10.61
N GLU A 111 4.53 8.26 -11.04
CA GLU A 111 3.21 8.40 -10.45
C GLU A 111 3.18 7.91 -9.00
N LEU A 112 3.77 6.75 -8.74
CA LEU A 112 3.80 6.19 -7.39
C LEU A 112 4.56 7.12 -6.44
N ARG A 113 5.72 7.62 -6.85
CA ARG A 113 6.51 8.55 -6.05
C ARG A 113 5.74 9.83 -5.74
N ARG A 114 5.05 10.39 -6.73
CA ARG A 114 4.24 11.59 -6.57
C ARG A 114 3.13 11.37 -5.54
N VAL A 115 2.43 10.25 -5.67
CA VAL A 115 1.32 9.92 -4.76
C VAL A 115 1.83 9.69 -3.33
N ILE A 116 2.98 9.06 -3.16
CA ILE A 116 3.58 8.84 -1.85
C ILE A 116 3.94 10.19 -1.21
N VAL A 117 4.59 11.08 -1.94
CA VAL A 117 4.97 12.41 -1.43
C VAL A 117 3.72 13.17 -0.99
N GLU A 118 2.69 13.20 -1.83
CA GLU A 118 1.45 13.90 -1.50
C GLU A 118 0.75 13.28 -0.28
N SER A 119 0.76 11.96 -0.17
CA SER A 119 0.10 11.28 0.94
C SER A 119 0.80 11.54 2.27
N LEU A 120 2.13 11.59 2.26
CA LEU A 120 2.92 11.83 3.47
C LEU A 120 2.94 13.31 3.88
N ALA A 121 2.60 14.22 2.98
CA ALA A 121 2.58 15.65 3.24
C ALA A 121 1.32 16.11 3.99
N ARG A 122 0.34 15.25 4.13
CA ARG A 122 -0.94 15.59 4.78
C ARG A 122 -0.87 15.57 6.28
#